data_42ff7cb5c60e7a61bb45947a42aeefec
#
_entry.id   42ff7cb5c60e7a61bb45947a42aeefec
#
_cell.length_a   1.000
_cell.length_b   1.000
_cell.length_c   1.000
_cell.angle_alpha   90.00
_cell.angle_beta   90.00
_cell.angle_gamma   90.00
#
_symmetry.space_group_name_H-M   'P 1'
#
loop_
_entity.id
_entity.type
_entity.pdbx_description
1 polymer ?
#
loop_
_entity_poly.entity_id
_entity_poly.type
_entity_poly.pdbx_seq_one_letter_code
_entity_poly.pdbx_strand_id
1 'polypeptide(L)'
;MNNDVPKERRIVIKQAALEALRRLPEISLPIKIKKIVKSYDNCRLIPYSRLMKDRGLSYTEVLAFTGTEHACTDYYAASGRYVIYYNDCDKLIISSNRYRWSIAHELGHVLLKHHVNSHKARLFRNQLSNAEYYDLEEEADAFASYILCPHAIMCFFTIKGEGDISALCKVSGAASWNRYKDFKKWRKSVKQHFPSRYDELVCWL
;
A
#
# COMPACT_ATOMS: atom_id res chain seq x y z
N MET A 1 -8.16 -10.81 -3.93
CA MET A 1 -7.58 -11.02 -2.61
C MET A 1 -8.32 -12.19 -2.00
N ASN A 2 -7.64 -13.26 -1.68
CA ASN A 2 -8.20 -14.32 -0.89
C ASN A 2 -8.55 -13.79 0.49
N ASN A 3 -9.57 -14.33 1.11
CA ASN A 3 -10.08 -13.91 2.42
C ASN A 3 -9.19 -14.42 3.59
N ASP A 4 -7.87 -14.53 3.38
CA ASP A 4 -7.00 -15.29 4.25
C ASP A 4 -6.46 -14.48 5.45
N VAL A 5 -6.49 -13.13 5.38
CA VAL A 5 -6.12 -12.30 6.53
C VAL A 5 -7.19 -12.43 7.63
N PRO A 6 -6.84 -12.83 8.86
CA PRO A 6 -7.78 -12.95 9.99
C PRO A 6 -8.53 -11.64 10.27
N LYS A 7 -9.77 -11.76 10.78
CA LYS A 7 -10.66 -10.59 11.02
C LYS A 7 -10.02 -9.54 11.93
N GLU A 8 -9.37 -9.99 12.97
CA GLU A 8 -8.68 -9.14 13.98
C GLU A 8 -7.53 -8.37 13.32
N ARG A 9 -6.75 -9.04 12.46
CA ARG A 9 -5.66 -8.42 11.71
C ARG A 9 -6.17 -7.40 10.69
N ARG A 10 -7.31 -7.67 10.03
CA ARG A 10 -7.94 -6.69 9.12
C ARG A 10 -8.32 -5.39 9.82
N ILE A 11 -8.74 -5.44 11.08
CA ILE A 11 -9.04 -4.23 11.87
C ILE A 11 -7.76 -3.41 12.06
N VAL A 12 -6.67 -4.05 12.48
CA VAL A 12 -5.36 -3.39 12.67
C VAL A 12 -4.88 -2.77 11.37
N ILE A 13 -4.96 -3.49 10.24
CA ILE A 13 -4.54 -3.01 8.94
C ILE A 13 -5.37 -1.79 8.50
N LYS A 14 -6.70 -1.83 8.70
CA LYS A 14 -7.57 -0.70 8.38
C LYS A 14 -7.24 0.53 9.22
N GLN A 15 -7.02 0.35 10.52
CA GLN A 15 -6.63 1.44 11.42
C GLN A 15 -5.31 2.08 10.97
N ALA A 16 -4.29 1.27 10.68
CA ALA A 16 -3.02 1.76 10.18
C ALA A 16 -3.16 2.54 8.85
N ALA A 17 -3.99 2.06 7.93
CA ALA A 17 -4.28 2.76 6.68
C ALA A 17 -5.00 4.10 6.91
N LEU A 18 -5.96 4.14 7.84
CA LEU A 18 -6.69 5.35 8.20
C LEU A 18 -5.77 6.39 8.86
N GLU A 19 -4.94 5.98 9.81
CA GLU A 19 -3.98 6.86 10.47
C GLU A 19 -2.99 7.45 9.46
N ALA A 20 -2.56 6.64 8.48
CA ALA A 20 -1.71 7.10 7.40
C ALA A 20 -2.41 8.13 6.49
N LEU A 21 -3.70 7.93 6.18
CA LEU A 21 -4.49 8.90 5.41
C LEU A 21 -4.66 10.23 6.14
N ARG A 22 -4.85 10.22 7.46
CA ARG A 22 -4.98 11.43 8.29
C ARG A 22 -3.74 12.32 8.29
N ARG A 23 -2.58 11.82 7.86
CA ARG A 23 -1.37 12.63 7.66
C ARG A 23 -1.41 13.55 6.45
N LEU A 24 -2.37 13.35 5.55
CA LEU A 24 -2.61 14.29 4.44
C LEU A 24 -3.44 15.47 4.94
N PRO A 25 -3.10 16.71 4.57
CA PRO A 25 -3.90 17.89 4.92
C PRO A 25 -5.28 17.85 4.23
N GLU A 26 -5.36 17.18 3.10
CA GLU A 26 -6.57 16.96 2.32
C GLU A 26 -6.50 15.57 1.68
N ILE A 27 -7.57 14.80 1.84
CA ILE A 27 -7.69 13.48 1.25
C ILE A 27 -8.48 13.57 -0.04
N SER A 28 -7.83 13.28 -1.16
CA SER A 28 -8.42 13.27 -2.50
C SER A 28 -7.97 12.04 -3.30
N LEU A 29 -8.79 11.57 -4.24
CA LEU A 29 -8.38 10.52 -5.17
C LEU A 29 -7.74 11.12 -6.42
N PRO A 30 -6.69 10.52 -6.94
CA PRO A 30 -5.95 9.37 -6.40
C PRO A 30 -5.09 9.75 -5.19
N ILE A 31 -5.06 8.91 -4.17
CA ILE A 31 -4.31 9.15 -2.93
C ILE A 31 -2.84 9.50 -3.22
N LYS A 32 -2.33 10.54 -2.58
CA LYS A 32 -0.96 11.05 -2.76
C LYS A 32 0.04 10.24 -1.93
N ILE A 33 0.20 8.93 -2.23
CA ILE A 33 0.97 7.97 -1.42
C ILE A 33 2.41 8.43 -1.12
N LYS A 34 3.10 9.06 -2.08
CA LYS A 34 4.46 9.60 -1.86
C LYS A 34 4.47 10.71 -0.79
N LYS A 35 3.40 11.49 -0.66
CA LYS A 35 3.29 12.50 0.41
C LYS A 35 3.10 11.84 1.77
N ILE A 36 2.32 10.77 1.83
CA ILE A 36 2.13 10.00 3.06
C ILE A 36 3.45 9.44 3.54
N VAL A 37 4.22 8.73 2.68
CA VAL A 37 5.53 8.19 3.08
C VAL A 37 6.45 9.30 3.60
N LYS A 38 6.49 10.45 2.91
CA LYS A 38 7.35 11.59 3.29
C LYS A 38 6.92 12.29 4.58
N SER A 39 5.72 12.04 5.09
CA SER A 39 5.25 12.61 6.36
C SER A 39 5.74 11.82 7.60
N TYR A 40 6.45 10.71 7.39
CA TYR A 40 7.08 9.94 8.47
C TYR A 40 8.57 10.27 8.55
N ASP A 41 9.02 10.86 9.66
CA ASP A 41 10.40 11.30 9.85
C ASP A 41 11.43 10.17 9.82
N ASN A 42 10.98 8.96 10.18
CA ASN A 42 11.80 7.76 10.18
C ASN A 42 11.71 6.96 8.86
N CYS A 43 11.02 7.47 7.82
CA CYS A 43 10.87 6.79 6.55
C CYS A 43 11.38 7.66 5.38
N ARG A 44 12.30 7.12 4.59
CA ARG A 44 12.79 7.74 3.36
C ARG A 44 12.24 7.04 2.14
N LEU A 45 11.91 7.81 1.10
CA LEU A 45 11.46 7.30 -0.20
C LEU A 45 12.50 7.66 -1.27
N ILE A 46 13.13 6.66 -1.87
CA ILE A 46 14.20 6.83 -2.86
C ILE A 46 13.81 6.15 -4.17
N PRO A 47 13.67 6.91 -5.28
CA PRO A 47 13.46 6.32 -6.60
C PRO A 47 14.75 5.66 -7.11
N TYR A 48 14.62 4.64 -7.95
CA TYR A 48 15.75 3.95 -8.58
C TYR A 48 16.60 4.92 -9.43
N SER A 49 15.96 5.83 -10.16
CA SER A 49 16.65 6.87 -10.92
C SER A 49 17.60 7.71 -10.07
N ARG A 50 17.19 8.02 -8.84
CA ARG A 50 18.05 8.75 -7.90
C ARG A 50 19.18 7.88 -7.37
N LEU A 51 18.90 6.63 -7.05
CA LEU A 51 19.92 5.68 -6.60
C LEU A 51 21.01 5.47 -7.66
N MET A 52 20.60 5.34 -8.95
CA MET A 52 21.52 5.31 -10.08
C MET A 52 22.41 6.55 -10.13
N LYS A 53 21.79 7.74 -10.04
CA LYS A 53 22.52 9.01 -10.10
C LYS A 53 23.46 9.21 -8.93
N ASP A 54 22.98 9.03 -7.69
CA ASP A 54 23.72 9.34 -6.49
C ASP A 54 24.90 8.35 -6.25
N ARG A 55 24.82 7.14 -6.77
CA ARG A 55 25.83 6.08 -6.60
C ARG A 55 26.58 5.68 -7.89
N GLY A 56 26.24 6.28 -9.02
CA GLY A 56 26.84 5.92 -10.30
C GLY A 56 26.48 4.52 -10.80
N LEU A 57 25.33 3.97 -10.36
CA LEU A 57 24.93 2.61 -10.69
C LEU A 57 24.14 2.56 -11.99
N SER A 58 24.31 1.50 -12.77
CA SER A 58 23.42 1.14 -13.87
C SER A 58 22.08 0.62 -13.33
N TYR A 59 21.07 0.57 -14.19
CA TYR A 59 19.76 0.02 -13.84
C TYR A 59 19.87 -1.46 -13.37
N THR A 60 20.68 -2.26 -14.05
CA THR A 60 20.91 -3.68 -13.69
C THR A 60 21.54 -3.82 -12.29
N GLU A 61 22.51 -2.95 -11.95
CA GLU A 61 23.12 -2.95 -10.62
C GLU A 61 22.12 -2.51 -9.54
N VAL A 62 21.22 -1.58 -9.84
CA VAL A 62 20.14 -1.22 -8.92
C VAL A 62 19.19 -2.39 -8.71
N LEU A 63 18.81 -3.13 -9.75
CA LEU A 63 18.00 -4.35 -9.62
C LEU A 63 18.71 -5.42 -8.76
N ALA A 64 20.01 -5.62 -8.98
CA ALA A 64 20.81 -6.54 -8.15
C ALA A 64 20.85 -6.09 -6.68
N PHE A 65 21.01 -4.79 -6.42
CA PHE A 65 21.03 -4.22 -5.07
C PHE A 65 19.67 -4.35 -4.37
N THR A 66 18.57 -4.06 -5.07
CA THR A 66 17.22 -4.07 -4.49
C THR A 66 16.60 -5.48 -4.46
N GLY A 67 17.04 -6.37 -5.35
CA GLY A 67 16.50 -7.72 -5.50
C GLY A 67 15.11 -7.78 -6.12
N THR A 68 14.61 -6.66 -6.66
CA THR A 68 13.24 -6.56 -7.21
C THR A 68 13.13 -5.51 -8.32
N GLU A 69 12.21 -5.75 -9.25
CA GLU A 69 11.83 -4.77 -10.29
C GLU A 69 10.79 -3.74 -9.81
N HIS A 70 10.23 -3.89 -8.60
CA HIS A 70 9.11 -3.07 -8.16
C HIS A 70 9.48 -2.08 -7.06
N ALA A 71 9.58 -2.55 -5.84
CA ALA A 71 9.98 -1.77 -4.66
C ALA A 71 10.49 -2.72 -3.58
N CYS A 72 11.27 -2.20 -2.65
CA CYS A 72 11.66 -2.91 -1.44
C CYS A 72 11.93 -1.92 -0.31
N THR A 73 11.90 -2.43 0.92
CA THR A 73 12.19 -1.65 2.12
C THR A 73 13.41 -2.20 2.84
N ASP A 74 14.34 -1.30 3.20
CA ASP A 74 15.40 -1.58 4.15
C ASP A 74 15.04 -1.00 5.52
N TYR A 75 15.20 -1.80 6.57
CA TYR A 75 15.07 -1.41 7.96
C TYR A 75 16.42 -1.36 8.66
N TYR A 76 16.75 -0.23 9.24
CA TYR A 76 17.97 0.03 10.00
C TYR A 76 17.65 0.00 11.50
N ALA A 77 17.77 -1.17 12.12
CA ALA A 77 17.36 -1.42 13.50
C ALA A 77 18.03 -0.46 14.51
N ALA A 78 19.33 -0.16 14.33
CA ALA A 78 20.07 0.73 15.23
C ALA A 78 19.49 2.16 15.31
N SER A 79 18.82 2.63 14.25
CA SER A 79 18.23 3.99 14.18
C SER A 79 16.71 4.00 14.10
N GLY A 80 16.06 2.84 13.99
CA GLY A 80 14.63 2.71 13.77
C GLY A 80 14.14 3.29 12.42
N ARG A 81 15.06 3.46 11.46
CA ARG A 81 14.76 4.10 10.17
C ARG A 81 14.44 3.10 9.09
N TYR A 82 13.59 3.51 8.16
CA TYR A 82 13.22 2.77 6.97
C TYR A 82 13.60 3.52 5.70
N VAL A 83 14.01 2.79 4.68
CA VAL A 83 14.22 3.34 3.33
C VAL A 83 13.44 2.49 2.34
N ILE A 84 12.44 3.10 1.73
CA ILE A 84 11.65 2.48 0.65
C ILE A 84 12.28 2.88 -0.68
N TYR A 85 12.79 1.89 -1.42
CA TYR A 85 13.24 2.04 -2.79
C TYR A 85 12.10 1.65 -3.73
N TYR A 86 11.88 2.41 -4.82
CA TYR A 86 10.83 2.10 -5.79
C TYR A 86 11.29 2.36 -7.21
N ASN A 87 10.80 1.56 -8.16
CA ASN A 87 11.15 1.67 -9.55
C ASN A 87 10.35 2.80 -10.22
N ASP A 88 11.08 3.82 -10.71
CA ASP A 88 10.59 4.92 -11.53
C ASP A 88 11.26 4.96 -12.91
N CYS A 89 12.00 3.92 -13.28
CA CYS A 89 12.72 3.83 -14.56
C CYS A 89 11.97 3.01 -15.60
N ASP A 90 11.21 1.99 -15.18
CA ASP A 90 10.47 1.11 -16.10
C ASP A 90 9.18 1.78 -16.58
N LYS A 91 9.06 1.95 -17.91
CA LYS A 91 7.92 2.60 -18.55
C LYS A 91 6.59 1.86 -18.33
N LEU A 92 6.60 0.51 -18.25
CA LEU A 92 5.39 -0.28 -18.01
C LEU A 92 4.92 -0.13 -16.57
N ILE A 93 5.85 -0.11 -15.60
CA ILE A 93 5.54 0.13 -14.19
C ILE A 93 4.96 1.53 -13.99
N ILE A 94 5.52 2.54 -14.67
CA ILE A 94 5.05 3.93 -14.58
C ILE A 94 3.67 4.06 -15.23
N SER A 95 3.50 3.61 -16.47
CA SER A 95 2.25 3.77 -17.23
C SER A 95 1.08 3.01 -16.62
N SER A 96 1.33 1.85 -16.02
CA SER A 96 0.33 1.05 -15.32
C SER A 96 0.01 1.51 -13.89
N ASN A 97 0.66 2.55 -13.40
CA ASN A 97 0.58 3.02 -12.01
C ASN A 97 1.00 1.97 -10.95
N ARG A 98 1.68 0.89 -11.34
CA ARG A 98 2.11 -0.18 -10.42
C ARG A 98 3.04 0.33 -9.33
N TYR A 99 3.88 1.33 -9.63
CA TYR A 99 4.76 1.94 -8.63
C TYR A 99 4.00 2.49 -7.42
N ARG A 100 2.76 2.95 -7.61
CA ARG A 100 1.93 3.47 -6.51
C ARG A 100 1.52 2.34 -5.56
N TRP A 101 1.12 1.19 -6.16
CA TRP A 101 0.80 0.00 -5.39
C TRP A 101 2.03 -0.48 -4.63
N SER A 102 3.17 -0.61 -5.30
CA SER A 102 4.41 -1.06 -4.68
C SER A 102 4.84 -0.15 -3.52
N ILE A 103 4.78 1.18 -3.66
CA ILE A 103 5.07 2.11 -2.56
C ILE A 103 4.07 1.92 -1.40
N ALA A 104 2.79 1.71 -1.67
CA ALA A 104 1.79 1.50 -0.63
C ALA A 104 1.97 0.16 0.09
N HIS A 105 2.33 -0.89 -0.64
CA HIS A 105 2.66 -2.20 -0.12
C HIS A 105 3.87 -2.14 0.84
N GLU A 106 4.96 -1.51 0.41
CA GLU A 106 6.14 -1.31 1.25
C GLU A 106 5.84 -0.47 2.50
N LEU A 107 5.00 0.57 2.36
CA LEU A 107 4.53 1.33 3.52
C LEU A 107 3.71 0.45 4.47
N GLY A 108 2.96 -0.52 3.95
CA GLY A 108 2.27 -1.53 4.74
C GLY A 108 3.24 -2.32 5.62
N HIS A 109 4.32 -2.84 5.07
CA HIS A 109 5.35 -3.53 5.85
C HIS A 109 5.94 -2.65 6.96
N VAL A 110 6.16 -1.35 6.68
CA VAL A 110 6.67 -0.38 7.67
C VAL A 110 5.67 -0.18 8.82
N LEU A 111 4.42 0.14 8.50
CA LEU A 111 3.43 0.54 9.51
C LEU A 111 2.87 -0.65 10.30
N LEU A 112 2.84 -1.82 9.71
CA LEU A 112 2.49 -3.07 10.39
C LEU A 112 3.68 -3.69 11.14
N LYS A 113 4.86 -3.03 11.08
CA LYS A 113 6.09 -3.42 11.79
C LYS A 113 6.62 -4.80 11.41
N HIS A 114 6.42 -5.25 10.18
CA HIS A 114 6.83 -6.57 9.73
C HIS A 114 8.33 -6.81 9.88
N HIS A 115 9.17 -5.81 9.57
CA HIS A 115 10.62 -5.88 9.74
C HIS A 115 11.06 -6.02 11.21
N VAL A 116 10.38 -5.29 12.12
CA VAL A 116 10.67 -5.33 13.56
C VAL A 116 10.28 -6.69 14.12
N ASN A 117 9.07 -7.17 13.80
CA ASN A 117 8.54 -8.42 14.34
C ASN A 117 9.29 -9.66 13.82
N SER A 118 9.76 -9.63 12.59
CA SER A 118 10.55 -10.70 11.99
C SER A 118 12.05 -10.59 12.27
N HIS A 119 12.51 -9.48 12.88
CA HIS A 119 13.92 -9.15 13.09
C HIS A 119 14.74 -9.16 11.78
N LYS A 120 14.14 -8.74 10.65
CA LYS A 120 14.77 -8.70 9.33
C LYS A 120 14.98 -7.28 8.84
N ALA A 121 16.20 -6.99 8.39
CA ALA A 121 16.52 -5.71 7.75
C ALA A 121 15.77 -5.55 6.41
N ARG A 122 15.62 -6.65 5.67
CA ARG A 122 14.82 -6.73 4.44
C ARG A 122 14.04 -8.03 4.44
N LEU A 123 12.80 -8.01 3.96
CA LEU A 123 11.96 -9.20 3.89
C LEU A 123 12.20 -9.92 2.57
N PHE A 124 12.87 -11.07 2.63
CA PHE A 124 13.07 -11.96 1.50
C PHE A 124 12.36 -13.28 1.74
N ARG A 125 11.75 -13.83 0.70
CA ARG A 125 11.04 -15.11 0.74
C ARG A 125 11.89 -16.27 1.31
N ASN A 126 13.19 -16.27 1.04
CA ASN A 126 14.11 -17.31 1.52
C ASN A 126 14.58 -17.14 2.97
N GLN A 127 14.15 -16.09 3.66
CA GLN A 127 14.55 -15.79 5.04
C GLN A 127 13.45 -16.05 6.07
N LEU A 128 12.25 -16.38 5.63
CA LEU A 128 11.07 -16.68 6.43
C LEU A 128 10.52 -18.05 6.02
N SER A 129 9.72 -18.68 6.87
CA SER A 129 8.92 -19.80 6.42
C SER A 129 7.95 -19.35 5.33
N ASN A 130 7.54 -20.24 4.43
CA ASN A 130 6.59 -19.88 3.38
C ASN A 130 5.29 -19.30 3.96
N ALA A 131 4.76 -19.88 5.04
CA ALA A 131 3.54 -19.40 5.67
C ALA A 131 3.71 -17.97 6.21
N GLU A 132 4.74 -17.71 7.02
CA GLU A 132 5.03 -16.36 7.56
C GLU A 132 5.20 -15.33 6.46
N TYR A 133 5.95 -15.66 5.39
CA TYR A 133 6.16 -14.73 4.28
C TYR A 133 4.84 -14.38 3.60
N TYR A 134 4.01 -15.38 3.27
CA TYR A 134 2.72 -15.15 2.62
C TYR A 134 1.77 -14.33 3.49
N ASP A 135 1.73 -14.57 4.81
CA ASP A 135 0.89 -13.79 5.73
C ASP A 135 1.29 -12.31 5.73
N LEU A 136 2.59 -12.00 5.78
CA LEU A 136 3.09 -10.61 5.74
C LEU A 136 2.79 -9.92 4.41
N GLU A 137 2.95 -10.63 3.29
CA GLU A 137 2.63 -10.10 1.94
C GLU A 137 1.13 -9.83 1.78
N GLU A 138 0.26 -10.73 2.27
CA GLU A 138 -1.18 -10.52 2.23
C GLU A 138 -1.64 -9.34 3.10
N GLU A 139 -1.02 -9.14 4.26
CA GLU A 139 -1.27 -7.98 5.10
C GLU A 139 -0.83 -6.68 4.43
N ALA A 140 0.34 -6.66 3.78
CA ALA A 140 0.84 -5.50 3.05
C ALA A 140 -0.03 -5.18 1.82
N ASP A 141 -0.49 -6.21 1.10
CA ASP A 141 -1.44 -6.05 -0.02
C ASP A 141 -2.81 -5.55 0.45
N ALA A 142 -3.30 -6.06 1.58
CA ALA A 142 -4.53 -5.56 2.19
C ALA A 142 -4.38 -4.07 2.57
N PHE A 143 -3.26 -3.69 3.20
CA PHE A 143 -2.97 -2.30 3.52
C PHE A 143 -2.93 -1.42 2.27
N ALA A 144 -2.20 -1.83 1.21
CA ALA A 144 -2.13 -1.10 -0.06
C ALA A 144 -3.53 -0.88 -0.67
N SER A 145 -4.37 -1.91 -0.62
CA SER A 145 -5.76 -1.83 -1.06
C SER A 145 -6.58 -0.82 -0.25
N TYR A 146 -6.48 -0.84 1.09
CA TYR A 146 -7.24 0.07 1.93
C TYR A 146 -6.79 1.53 1.80
N ILE A 147 -5.48 1.78 1.71
CA ILE A 147 -4.97 3.14 1.63
C ILE A 147 -5.16 3.77 0.25
N LEU A 148 -4.99 3.02 -0.85
CA LEU A 148 -5.14 3.55 -2.20
C LEU A 148 -6.58 3.67 -2.67
N CYS A 149 -7.47 2.80 -2.19
CA CYS A 149 -8.88 2.74 -2.57
C CYS A 149 -9.78 2.73 -1.32
N PRO A 150 -9.79 3.79 -0.51
CA PRO A 150 -10.58 3.85 0.72
C PRO A 150 -12.08 3.90 0.40
N HIS A 151 -12.83 2.91 0.91
CA HIS A 151 -14.26 2.76 0.62
C HIS A 151 -15.07 3.99 0.99
N ALA A 152 -14.80 4.58 2.16
CA ALA A 152 -15.49 5.77 2.66
C ALA A 152 -15.35 6.98 1.72
N ILE A 153 -14.21 7.11 1.03
CA ILE A 153 -14.00 8.18 0.05
C ILE A 153 -14.63 7.81 -1.29
N MET A 154 -14.50 6.54 -1.68
CA MET A 154 -15.08 6.04 -2.93
C MET A 154 -16.60 6.18 -2.98
N CYS A 155 -17.30 6.15 -1.83
CA CYS A 155 -18.76 6.28 -1.79
C CYS A 155 -19.28 7.67 -2.22
N PHE A 156 -18.42 8.69 -2.26
CA PHE A 156 -18.76 10.01 -2.80
C PHE A 156 -18.79 10.07 -4.33
N PHE A 157 -18.33 9.00 -4.99
CA PHE A 157 -18.28 8.91 -6.45
C PHE A 157 -19.28 7.88 -6.97
N THR A 158 -19.74 8.08 -8.21
CA THR A 158 -20.57 7.10 -8.90
C THR A 158 -19.67 5.96 -9.43
N ILE A 159 -19.68 4.83 -8.73
CA ILE A 159 -18.90 3.63 -9.09
C ILE A 159 -19.87 2.56 -9.62
N LYS A 160 -19.76 2.27 -10.91
CA LYS A 160 -20.56 1.26 -11.63
C LYS A 160 -19.78 -0.03 -11.85
N GLY A 161 -18.45 0.04 -11.93
CA GLY A 161 -17.57 -1.09 -12.19
C GLY A 161 -16.14 -0.88 -11.71
N GLU A 162 -15.31 -1.89 -11.93
CA GLU A 162 -13.88 -1.87 -11.62
C GLU A 162 -13.13 -0.80 -12.41
N GLY A 163 -13.58 -0.48 -13.63
CA GLY A 163 -12.99 0.58 -14.47
C GLY A 163 -13.04 1.95 -13.79
N ASP A 164 -14.13 2.25 -13.10
CA ASP A 164 -14.26 3.53 -12.36
C ASP A 164 -13.25 3.59 -11.20
N ILE A 165 -13.04 2.47 -10.49
CA ILE A 165 -12.04 2.39 -9.42
C ILE A 165 -10.64 2.53 -9.99
N SER A 166 -10.34 1.86 -11.10
CA SER A 166 -9.04 1.99 -11.76
C SER A 166 -8.76 3.43 -12.17
N ALA A 167 -9.75 4.11 -12.73
CA ALA A 167 -9.64 5.51 -13.15
C ALA A 167 -9.48 6.47 -11.96
N LEU A 168 -10.28 6.33 -10.91
CA LEU A 168 -10.28 7.21 -9.73
C LEU A 168 -9.05 6.99 -8.85
N CYS A 169 -8.73 5.74 -8.53
CA CYS A 169 -7.68 5.40 -7.57
C CYS A 169 -6.30 5.26 -8.23
N LYS A 170 -6.24 5.18 -9.57
CA LYS A 170 -5.01 4.92 -10.34
C LYS A 170 -4.31 3.65 -9.85
N VAL A 171 -5.05 2.54 -9.92
CA VAL A 171 -4.57 1.18 -9.61
C VAL A 171 -4.79 0.26 -10.82
N SER A 172 -4.12 -0.90 -10.84
CA SER A 172 -4.24 -1.87 -11.94
C SER A 172 -5.65 -2.47 -12.03
N GLY A 173 -6.00 -3.02 -13.20
CA GLY A 173 -7.28 -3.70 -13.41
C GLY A 173 -7.53 -4.83 -12.42
N ALA A 174 -6.51 -5.65 -12.12
CA ALA A 174 -6.63 -6.73 -11.14
C ALA A 174 -6.92 -6.22 -9.72
N ALA A 175 -6.22 -5.17 -9.28
CA ALA A 175 -6.45 -4.54 -7.99
C ALA A 175 -7.85 -3.90 -7.92
N SER A 176 -8.27 -3.20 -8.98
CA SER A 176 -9.59 -2.55 -9.04
C SER A 176 -10.73 -3.56 -9.05
N TRP A 177 -10.60 -4.69 -9.75
CA TRP A 177 -11.58 -5.78 -9.74
C TRP A 177 -11.82 -6.34 -8.34
N ASN A 178 -10.75 -6.69 -7.64
CA ASN A 178 -10.86 -7.19 -6.27
C ASN A 178 -11.49 -6.12 -5.35
N ARG A 179 -11.03 -4.88 -5.47
CA ARG A 179 -11.55 -3.79 -4.65
C ARG A 179 -13.02 -3.47 -4.94
N TYR A 180 -13.46 -3.59 -6.19
CA TYR A 180 -14.88 -3.42 -6.55
C TYR A 180 -15.78 -4.47 -5.88
N LYS A 181 -15.34 -5.74 -5.83
CA LYS A 181 -16.07 -6.79 -5.12
C LYS A 181 -16.21 -6.48 -3.63
N ASP A 182 -15.12 -6.04 -3.00
CA ASP A 182 -15.12 -5.66 -1.58
C ASP A 182 -15.95 -4.42 -1.31
N PHE A 183 -15.86 -3.42 -2.19
CA PHE A 183 -16.67 -2.19 -2.10
C PHE A 183 -18.16 -2.47 -2.18
N LYS A 184 -18.61 -3.37 -3.08
CA LYS A 184 -20.03 -3.78 -3.15
C LYS A 184 -20.50 -4.45 -1.87
N LYS A 185 -19.69 -5.35 -1.29
CA LYS A 185 -20.01 -6.01 -0.01
C LYS A 185 -20.10 -5.00 1.12
N TRP A 186 -19.09 -4.13 1.24
CA TRP A 186 -19.04 -3.07 2.23
C TRP A 186 -20.25 -2.14 2.11
N ARG A 187 -20.55 -1.64 0.91
CA ARG A 187 -21.68 -0.73 0.66
C ARG A 187 -23.03 -1.36 1.01
N LYS A 188 -23.21 -2.66 0.73
CA LYS A 188 -24.41 -3.40 1.14
C LYS A 188 -24.52 -3.49 2.66
N SER A 189 -23.44 -3.82 3.35
CA SER A 189 -23.40 -3.90 4.81
C SER A 189 -23.68 -2.56 5.47
N VAL A 190 -23.05 -1.48 5.00
CA VAL A 190 -23.25 -0.13 5.53
C VAL A 190 -24.70 0.35 5.34
N LYS A 191 -25.29 0.13 4.16
CA LYS A 191 -26.70 0.48 3.93
C LYS A 191 -27.68 -0.22 4.86
N GLN A 192 -27.36 -1.43 5.28
CA GLN A 192 -28.18 -2.20 6.23
C GLN A 192 -28.12 -1.64 7.66
N HIS A 193 -26.94 -1.17 8.10
CA HIS A 193 -26.69 -0.80 9.49
C HIS A 193 -26.64 0.73 9.70
N PHE A 194 -26.33 1.48 8.64
CA PHE A 194 -26.11 2.92 8.68
C PHE A 194 -26.76 3.59 7.47
N PRO A 195 -28.02 3.95 7.57
CA PRO A 195 -28.79 4.51 6.44
C PRO A 195 -28.34 5.90 6.02
N SER A 196 -27.66 6.66 6.87
CA SER A 196 -27.17 8.00 6.54
C SER A 196 -25.74 7.98 5.99
N ARG A 197 -25.44 8.92 5.09
CA ARG A 197 -24.12 9.03 4.47
C ARG A 197 -23.01 9.45 5.44
N TYR A 198 -23.38 10.11 6.55
CA TYR A 198 -22.47 10.47 7.64
C TYR A 198 -22.05 9.25 8.45
N ASP A 199 -22.97 8.33 8.68
CA ASP A 199 -22.73 7.09 9.40
C ASP A 199 -21.80 6.15 8.59
N GLU A 200 -21.83 6.24 7.25
CA GLU A 200 -20.91 5.51 6.37
C GLU A 200 -19.44 5.90 6.59
N LEU A 201 -19.17 7.17 6.88
CA LEU A 201 -17.83 7.66 7.20
C LEU A 201 -17.39 7.29 8.63
N VAL A 202 -18.32 7.33 9.58
CA VAL A 202 -18.07 6.97 10.99
C VAL A 202 -17.75 5.48 11.14
N CYS A 203 -18.35 4.60 10.36
CA CYS A 203 -18.01 3.17 10.35
C CYS A 203 -16.61 2.85 9.82
N TRP A 204 -15.97 3.84 9.23
CA TRP A 204 -14.59 3.74 8.75
C TRP A 204 -13.59 4.33 9.74
N LEU A 205 -14.06 5.21 10.60
CA LEU A 205 -13.32 5.84 11.68
C LEU A 205 -13.37 4.96 12.94
#